data_80b15af4d19b6a7f1e12722d9b5d549e
#
_entry.id   80b15af4d19b6a7f1e12722d9b5d549e
#
_cell.length_a   1.000
_cell.length_b   1.000
_cell.length_c   1.000
_cell.angle_alpha   90.00
_cell.angle_beta   90.00
_cell.angle_gamma   90.00
#
_symmetry.space_group_name_H-M   'P 1'
#
loop_
_entity.id
_entity.type
_entity.pdbx_description
1 polymer ?
#
loop_
_entity_poly.entity_id
_entity_poly.type
_entity_poly.pdbx_seq_one_letter_code
_entity_poly.pdbx_strand_id
1 'polypeptide(L)'
;MSRVLLDETIWQMGQSFDMLFASLRDLLDDDWTWVPPGGVRSVHAIVGHVVSCKVMYDNHAFGDGSLTWMDPRFNAWQASAPGEGFSPPALVDELRASDLRVRRSVDALGDDAELGRDRGVNWGGTRSTRWILSVLSRHDAFHAGEINHIRALHQRNDRWEWEQAP
;
A
#
# COMPACT_ATOMS: atom_id res chain seq x y z
N MET A 1 23.14 13.16 -15.03
CA MET A 1 21.85 13.26 -15.71
C MET A 1 20.83 13.81 -14.73
N SER A 2 19.70 14.38 -15.19
CA SER A 2 18.66 14.95 -14.31
C SER A 2 17.98 13.85 -13.51
N ARG A 3 17.60 14.15 -12.26
CA ARG A 3 16.83 13.26 -11.37
C ARG A 3 15.55 13.95 -10.84
N VAL A 4 15.24 15.13 -11.35
CA VAL A 4 14.17 15.99 -10.82
C VAL A 4 12.79 15.30 -10.87
N LEU A 5 12.45 14.66 -11.99
CA LEU A 5 11.16 13.98 -12.13
C LEU A 5 11.08 12.70 -11.26
N LEU A 6 12.19 12.01 -11.12
CA LEU A 6 12.28 10.83 -10.26
C LEU A 6 12.11 11.22 -8.79
N ASP A 7 12.82 12.25 -8.35
CA ASP A 7 12.73 12.74 -6.96
C ASP A 7 11.33 13.26 -6.64
N GLU A 8 10.68 13.98 -7.56
CA GLU A 8 9.28 14.40 -7.43
C GLU A 8 8.33 13.20 -7.32
N THR A 9 8.55 12.16 -8.12
CA THR A 9 7.75 10.94 -8.06
C THR A 9 7.91 10.23 -6.72
N ILE A 10 9.14 10.15 -6.22
CA ILE A 10 9.44 9.57 -4.89
C ILE A 10 8.73 10.37 -3.78
N TRP A 11 8.78 11.69 -3.86
CA TRP A 11 8.08 12.56 -2.91
C TRP A 11 6.56 12.32 -2.94
N GLN A 12 5.94 12.25 -4.13
CA GLN A 12 4.51 11.96 -4.27
C GLN A 12 4.12 10.58 -3.72
N MET A 13 4.96 9.57 -3.93
CA MET A 13 4.78 8.25 -3.31
C MET A 13 4.79 8.36 -1.78
N GLY A 14 5.68 9.21 -1.24
CA GLY A 14 5.73 9.52 0.18
C GLY A 14 4.43 10.07 0.70
N GLN A 15 3.91 11.10 0.05
CA GLN A 15 2.66 11.75 0.44
C GLN A 15 1.47 10.76 0.42
N SER A 16 1.39 9.91 -0.61
CA SER A 16 0.32 8.91 -0.72
C SER A 16 0.41 7.86 0.38
N PHE A 17 1.61 7.42 0.72
CA PHE A 17 1.83 6.49 1.83
C PHE A 17 1.50 7.13 3.19
N ASP A 18 1.88 8.39 3.40
CA ASP A 18 1.57 9.11 4.64
C ASP A 18 0.05 9.27 4.82
N MET A 19 -0.71 9.50 3.74
CA MET A 19 -2.18 9.51 3.77
C MET A 19 -2.74 8.14 4.18
N LEU A 20 -2.22 7.05 3.58
CA LEU A 20 -2.65 5.70 3.95
C LEU A 20 -2.31 5.42 5.41
N PHE A 21 -1.11 5.78 5.83
CA PHE A 21 -0.65 5.55 7.19
C PHE A 21 -1.46 6.36 8.22
N ALA A 22 -1.81 7.62 7.89
CA ALA A 22 -2.68 8.46 8.70
C ALA A 22 -4.09 7.87 8.86
N SER A 23 -4.62 7.20 7.84
CA SER A 23 -5.93 6.56 7.91
C SER A 23 -6.01 5.40 8.93
N LEU A 24 -4.85 4.87 9.37
CA LEU A 24 -4.76 3.81 10.37
C LEU A 24 -4.66 4.34 11.81
N ARG A 25 -4.53 5.65 12.00
CA ARG A 25 -4.48 6.24 13.34
C ARG A 25 -5.85 6.14 14.01
N ASP A 26 -5.83 6.01 15.32
CA ASP A 26 -7.04 5.98 16.17
C ASP A 26 -8.07 4.90 15.79
N LEU A 27 -7.63 3.86 15.07
CA LEU A 27 -8.42 2.66 14.89
C LEU A 27 -8.51 1.89 16.21
N LEU A 28 -9.73 1.59 16.62
CA LEU A 28 -10.02 0.68 17.72
C LEU A 28 -9.82 -0.77 17.26
N ASP A 29 -9.65 -1.69 18.21
CA ASP A 29 -9.45 -3.12 17.88
C ASP A 29 -10.58 -3.68 17.00
N ASP A 30 -11.81 -3.26 17.26
CA ASP A 30 -12.97 -3.70 16.48
C ASP A 30 -13.01 -3.11 15.07
N ASP A 31 -12.44 -1.92 14.84
CA ASP A 31 -12.38 -1.29 13.50
C ASP A 31 -11.60 -2.14 12.50
N TRP A 32 -10.59 -2.86 12.98
CA TRP A 32 -9.73 -3.68 12.12
C TRP A 32 -10.46 -4.85 11.46
N THR A 33 -11.44 -5.40 12.14
CA THR A 33 -12.12 -6.63 11.70
C THR A 33 -13.56 -6.39 11.26
N TRP A 34 -14.11 -5.20 11.54
CA TRP A 34 -15.47 -4.87 11.14
C TRP A 34 -15.58 -4.78 9.61
N VAL A 35 -16.62 -5.41 9.08
CA VAL A 35 -16.99 -5.35 7.66
C VAL A 35 -18.30 -4.60 7.54
N PRO A 36 -18.39 -3.54 6.73
CA PRO A 36 -19.64 -2.80 6.52
C PRO A 36 -20.76 -3.72 6.01
N PRO A 37 -22.02 -3.50 6.38
CA PRO A 37 -23.16 -4.21 5.80
C PRO A 37 -23.14 -4.13 4.26
N GLY A 38 -23.11 -5.28 3.59
CA GLY A 38 -22.95 -5.36 2.14
C GLY A 38 -21.52 -5.21 1.62
N GLY A 39 -20.56 -4.93 2.48
CA GLY A 39 -19.13 -4.92 2.17
C GLY A 39 -18.53 -6.33 2.14
N VAL A 40 -17.30 -6.44 1.66
CA VAL A 40 -16.60 -7.72 1.52
C VAL A 40 -15.22 -7.74 2.21
N ARG A 41 -14.72 -6.59 2.65
CA ARG A 41 -13.39 -6.46 3.27
C ARG A 41 -13.43 -5.63 4.54
N SER A 42 -12.65 -6.04 5.51
CA SER A 42 -12.31 -5.26 6.71
C SER A 42 -11.09 -4.37 6.44
N VAL A 43 -10.79 -3.45 7.36
CA VAL A 43 -9.54 -2.66 7.31
C VAL A 43 -8.32 -3.58 7.29
N HIS A 44 -8.31 -4.63 8.10
CA HIS A 44 -7.23 -5.62 8.13
C HIS A 44 -6.97 -6.24 6.74
N ALA A 45 -8.03 -6.71 6.07
CA ALA A 45 -7.91 -7.30 4.74
C ALA A 45 -7.44 -6.29 3.69
N ILE A 46 -7.83 -5.02 3.80
CA ILE A 46 -7.37 -3.94 2.91
C ILE A 46 -5.87 -3.68 3.11
N VAL A 47 -5.42 -3.53 4.35
CA VAL A 47 -3.99 -3.30 4.64
C VAL A 47 -3.15 -4.48 4.15
N GLY A 48 -3.59 -5.71 4.41
CA GLY A 48 -2.92 -6.91 3.90
C GLY A 48 -2.85 -6.98 2.37
N HIS A 49 -3.91 -6.52 1.69
CA HIS A 49 -3.90 -6.38 0.23
C HIS A 49 -2.85 -5.35 -0.23
N VAL A 50 -2.76 -4.19 0.41
CA VAL A 50 -1.76 -3.17 0.07
C VAL A 50 -0.34 -3.70 0.27
N VAL A 51 -0.06 -4.37 1.40
CA VAL A 51 1.23 -5.03 1.66
C VAL A 51 1.56 -6.01 0.54
N SER A 52 0.63 -6.90 0.20
CA SER A 52 0.81 -7.89 -0.85
C SER A 52 1.12 -7.25 -2.20
N CYS A 53 0.40 -6.19 -2.57
CA CYS A 53 0.62 -5.46 -3.81
C CYS A 53 2.00 -4.80 -3.86
N LYS A 54 2.43 -4.12 -2.77
CA LYS A 54 3.77 -3.51 -2.70
C LYS A 54 4.86 -4.55 -2.88
N VAL A 55 4.76 -5.70 -2.18
CA VAL A 55 5.72 -6.80 -2.28
C VAL A 55 5.77 -7.38 -3.68
N MET A 56 4.62 -7.59 -4.32
CA MET A 56 4.55 -8.10 -5.69
C MET A 56 5.14 -7.13 -6.71
N TYR A 57 4.81 -5.83 -6.62
CA TYR A 57 5.38 -4.84 -7.53
C TYR A 57 6.89 -4.69 -7.36
N ASP A 58 7.39 -4.66 -6.11
CA ASP A 58 8.83 -4.60 -5.86
C ASP A 58 9.56 -5.81 -6.45
N ASN A 59 9.05 -7.02 -6.20
CA ASN A 59 9.64 -8.25 -6.73
C ASN A 59 9.66 -8.29 -8.26
N HIS A 60 8.55 -7.96 -8.92
CA HIS A 60 8.46 -8.06 -10.39
C HIS A 60 9.12 -6.91 -11.12
N ALA A 61 9.08 -5.69 -10.58
CA ALA A 61 9.63 -4.52 -11.24
C ALA A 61 11.13 -4.31 -10.96
N PHE A 62 11.59 -4.67 -9.77
CA PHE A 62 12.93 -4.35 -9.29
C PHE A 62 13.72 -5.58 -8.81
N GLY A 63 13.05 -6.71 -8.58
CA GLY A 63 13.63 -7.98 -8.16
C GLY A 63 13.71 -9.00 -9.28
N ASP A 64 13.62 -10.27 -8.92
CA ASP A 64 13.76 -11.42 -9.83
C ASP A 64 12.46 -11.90 -10.48
N GLY A 65 11.30 -11.31 -10.11
CA GLY A 65 10.00 -11.66 -10.66
C GLY A 65 9.49 -13.05 -10.26
N SER A 66 10.05 -13.66 -9.23
CA SER A 66 9.77 -15.05 -8.85
C SER A 66 8.50 -15.24 -8.04
N LEU A 67 7.99 -14.18 -7.38
CA LEU A 67 6.82 -14.28 -6.51
C LEU A 67 5.54 -14.49 -7.31
N THR A 68 4.65 -15.30 -6.74
CA THR A 68 3.30 -15.52 -7.25
C THR A 68 2.26 -15.23 -6.17
N TRP A 69 1.00 -15.02 -6.56
CA TRP A 69 -0.11 -14.84 -5.61
C TRP A 69 -0.41 -16.10 -4.77
N MET A 70 0.24 -17.22 -5.08
CA MET A 70 0.16 -18.45 -4.29
C MET A 70 1.11 -18.47 -3.08
N ASP A 71 1.94 -17.43 -2.90
CA ASP A 71 2.79 -17.33 -1.71
C ASP A 71 1.91 -17.30 -0.45
N PRO A 72 2.14 -18.22 0.52
CA PRO A 72 1.28 -18.35 1.69
C PRO A 72 1.25 -17.08 2.57
N ARG A 73 2.27 -16.22 2.49
CA ARG A 73 2.27 -14.94 3.21
C ARG A 73 1.11 -14.04 2.81
N PHE A 74 0.70 -14.06 1.54
CA PHE A 74 -0.40 -13.21 1.06
C PHE A 74 -1.74 -13.62 1.69
N ASN A 75 -1.98 -14.90 1.89
CA ASN A 75 -3.16 -15.37 2.60
C ASN A 75 -3.15 -14.92 4.07
N ALA A 76 -1.98 -15.02 4.73
CA ALA A 76 -1.83 -14.60 6.12
C ALA A 76 -2.04 -13.08 6.30
N TRP A 77 -1.55 -12.27 5.35
CA TRP A 77 -1.73 -10.81 5.40
C TRP A 77 -3.17 -10.38 5.10
N GLN A 78 -3.88 -11.09 4.21
CA GLN A 78 -5.24 -10.73 3.77
C GLN A 78 -6.33 -11.48 4.53
N ALA A 79 -5.99 -12.25 5.57
CA ALA A 79 -6.97 -12.93 6.40
C ALA A 79 -7.96 -11.92 7.02
N SER A 80 -9.26 -12.24 6.94
CA SER A 80 -10.32 -11.36 7.44
C SER A 80 -10.69 -11.67 8.90
N ALA A 81 -10.38 -12.87 9.37
CA ALA A 81 -10.73 -13.30 10.72
C ALA A 81 -9.58 -13.08 11.71
N PRO A 82 -9.86 -12.59 12.92
CA PRO A 82 -8.87 -12.49 13.98
C PRO A 82 -8.24 -13.85 14.28
N GLY A 83 -6.91 -13.90 14.38
CA GLY A 83 -6.18 -15.12 14.72
C GLY A 83 -5.80 -16.03 13.54
N GLU A 84 -6.32 -15.75 12.34
CA GLU A 84 -5.94 -16.49 11.12
C GLU A 84 -4.77 -15.84 10.37
N GLY A 85 -4.34 -14.65 10.78
CA GLY A 85 -3.32 -13.87 10.12
C GLY A 85 -2.45 -13.07 11.08
N PHE A 86 -1.82 -12.05 10.57
CA PHE A 86 -1.04 -11.12 11.37
C PHE A 86 -1.95 -10.32 12.31
N SER A 87 -1.46 -10.05 13.52
CA SER A 87 -2.10 -9.04 14.37
C SER A 87 -2.02 -7.65 13.72
N PRO A 88 -2.96 -6.72 14.02
CA PRO A 88 -2.90 -5.37 13.47
C PRO A 88 -1.54 -4.68 13.60
N PRO A 89 -0.85 -4.69 14.75
CA PRO A 89 0.49 -4.12 14.87
C PRO A 89 1.52 -4.78 13.94
N ALA A 90 1.52 -6.12 13.86
CA ALA A 90 2.44 -6.84 12.98
C ALA A 90 2.16 -6.54 11.49
N LEU A 91 0.90 -6.38 11.12
CA LEU A 91 0.52 -6.02 9.75
C LEU A 91 0.92 -4.57 9.40
N VAL A 92 0.82 -3.64 10.35
CA VAL A 92 1.32 -2.27 10.21
C VAL A 92 2.84 -2.24 10.02
N ASP A 93 3.56 -3.09 10.75
CA ASP A 93 5.02 -3.21 10.58
C ASP A 93 5.39 -3.77 9.19
N GLU A 94 4.63 -4.76 8.69
CA GLU A 94 4.81 -5.26 7.32
C GLU A 94 4.45 -4.20 6.27
N LEU A 95 3.44 -3.38 6.50
CA LEU A 95 3.11 -2.25 5.62
C LEU A 95 4.28 -1.27 5.50
N ARG A 96 4.87 -0.87 6.62
CA ARG A 96 6.06 -0.01 6.64
C ARG A 96 7.26 -0.67 5.95
N ALA A 97 7.50 -1.94 6.26
CA ALA A 97 8.61 -2.69 5.67
C ALA A 97 8.47 -2.84 4.15
N SER A 98 7.27 -3.10 3.66
CA SER A 98 7.01 -3.21 2.22
C SER A 98 7.18 -1.88 1.49
N ASP A 99 6.70 -0.77 2.07
CA ASP A 99 6.89 0.57 1.52
C ASP A 99 8.37 0.94 1.47
N LEU A 100 9.10 0.70 2.55
CA LEU A 100 10.53 0.97 2.61
C LEU A 100 11.33 0.15 1.58
N ARG A 101 10.94 -1.10 1.30
CA ARG A 101 11.57 -1.90 0.23
C ARG A 101 11.38 -1.25 -1.13
N VAL A 102 10.15 -0.93 -1.50
CA VAL A 102 9.84 -0.24 -2.76
C VAL A 102 10.62 1.06 -2.88
N ARG A 103 10.63 1.90 -1.84
CA ARG A 103 11.40 3.17 -1.86
C ARG A 103 12.87 2.95 -2.09
N ARG A 104 13.49 1.98 -1.43
CA ARG A 104 14.92 1.65 -1.65
C ARG A 104 15.19 1.22 -3.08
N SER A 105 14.29 0.43 -3.67
CA SER A 105 14.42 0.00 -5.07
C SER A 105 14.32 1.20 -6.02
N VAL A 106 13.44 2.15 -5.73
CA VAL A 106 13.25 3.38 -6.53
C VAL A 106 14.39 4.37 -6.31
N ASP A 107 14.87 4.54 -5.08
CA ASP A 107 16.03 5.40 -4.75
C ASP A 107 17.31 4.94 -5.44
N ALA A 108 17.45 3.65 -5.69
CA ALA A 108 18.59 3.06 -6.41
C ALA A 108 18.58 3.38 -7.93
N LEU A 109 17.48 3.94 -8.47
CA LEU A 109 17.41 4.35 -9.87
C LEU A 109 18.30 5.57 -10.12
N GLY A 110 19.00 5.57 -11.25
CA GLY A 110 20.05 6.57 -11.53
C GLY A 110 19.54 7.98 -11.87
N ASP A 111 18.57 8.06 -12.78
CA ASP A 111 18.08 9.33 -13.31
C ASP A 111 16.67 9.24 -13.92
N ASP A 112 16.19 10.36 -14.47
CA ASP A 112 14.85 10.48 -15.04
C ASP A 112 14.59 9.54 -16.24
N ALA A 113 15.64 9.06 -16.93
CA ALA A 113 15.50 8.11 -18.04
C ALA A 113 14.95 6.76 -17.56
N GLU A 114 15.24 6.39 -16.32
CA GLU A 114 14.71 5.17 -15.69
C GLU A 114 13.17 5.17 -15.62
N LEU A 115 12.53 6.34 -15.58
CA LEU A 115 11.06 6.44 -15.60
C LEU A 115 10.42 5.90 -16.88
N GLY A 116 11.15 5.95 -18.00
CA GLY A 116 10.73 5.38 -19.28
C GLY A 116 11.04 3.89 -19.46
N ARG A 117 11.87 3.32 -18.60
CA ARG A 117 12.32 1.94 -18.73
C ARG A 117 11.17 0.96 -18.42
N ASP A 118 11.02 -0.04 -19.27
CA ASP A 118 10.07 -1.12 -19.07
C ASP A 118 10.54 -2.09 -17.98
N ARG A 119 9.60 -2.48 -17.12
CA ARG A 119 9.80 -3.42 -16.02
C ARG A 119 8.69 -4.46 -15.99
N GLY A 120 9.00 -5.64 -15.47
CA GLY A 120 8.03 -6.73 -15.34
C GLY A 120 6.86 -6.37 -14.43
N VAL A 121 5.72 -7.01 -14.67
CA VAL A 121 4.53 -6.95 -13.80
C VAL A 121 3.98 -8.35 -13.55
N ASN A 122 3.36 -8.55 -12.41
CA ASN A 122 2.96 -9.87 -11.91
C ASN A 122 1.87 -10.60 -12.71
N TRP A 123 1.19 -9.92 -13.62
CA TRP A 123 0.22 -10.52 -14.55
C TRP A 123 0.79 -10.80 -15.94
N GLY A 124 2.11 -10.66 -16.10
CA GLY A 124 2.84 -10.85 -17.35
C GLY A 124 2.99 -9.58 -18.19
N GLY A 125 4.04 -9.57 -19.00
CA GLY A 125 4.43 -8.42 -19.80
C GLY A 125 5.15 -7.34 -19.00
N THR A 126 5.20 -6.13 -19.56
CA THR A 126 5.93 -5.00 -18.99
C THR A 126 5.10 -3.73 -18.91
N ARG A 127 5.52 -2.81 -18.06
CA ARG A 127 5.04 -1.42 -17.98
C ARG A 127 6.22 -0.50 -17.69
N SER A 128 6.12 0.75 -18.11
CA SER A 128 7.16 1.74 -17.78
C SER A 128 7.25 1.93 -16.27
N THR A 129 8.45 2.19 -15.76
CA THR A 129 8.69 2.52 -14.35
C THR A 129 7.71 3.60 -13.86
N ARG A 130 7.54 4.67 -14.64
CA ARG A 130 6.57 5.75 -14.35
C ARG A 130 5.17 5.24 -14.10
N TRP A 131 4.70 4.31 -14.93
CA TRP A 131 3.37 3.74 -14.78
C TRP A 131 3.24 2.97 -13.47
N ILE A 132 4.25 2.13 -13.14
CA ILE A 132 4.28 1.32 -11.92
C ILE A 132 4.25 2.23 -10.67
N LEU A 133 5.12 3.25 -10.62
CA LEU A 133 5.18 4.18 -9.48
C LEU A 133 3.88 4.97 -9.32
N SER A 134 3.27 5.40 -10.44
CA SER A 134 1.96 6.05 -10.42
C SER A 134 0.84 5.12 -9.92
N VAL A 135 0.88 3.82 -10.23
CA VAL A 135 -0.07 2.85 -9.69
C VAL A 135 0.10 2.71 -8.20
N LEU A 136 1.30 2.55 -7.71
CA LEU A 136 1.59 2.41 -6.27
C LEU A 136 1.08 3.62 -5.48
N SER A 137 1.35 4.85 -5.95
CA SER A 137 0.86 6.06 -5.28
C SER A 137 -0.67 6.14 -5.26
N ARG A 138 -1.32 5.88 -6.40
CA ARG A 138 -2.79 5.91 -6.48
C ARG A 138 -3.44 4.82 -5.65
N HIS A 139 -2.80 3.65 -5.55
CA HIS A 139 -3.26 2.52 -4.77
C HIS A 139 -3.28 2.85 -3.27
N ASP A 140 -2.21 3.48 -2.77
CA ASP A 140 -2.15 3.94 -1.39
C ASP A 140 -3.26 4.97 -1.10
N ALA A 141 -3.40 6.00 -1.95
CA ALA A 141 -4.43 7.03 -1.77
C ALA A 141 -5.86 6.47 -1.89
N PHE A 142 -6.09 5.53 -2.80
CA PHE A 142 -7.38 4.85 -2.96
C PHE A 142 -7.77 4.09 -1.68
N HIS A 143 -6.85 3.30 -1.15
CA HIS A 143 -7.11 2.52 0.06
C HIS A 143 -7.14 3.36 1.33
N ALA A 144 -6.45 4.50 1.39
CA ALA A 144 -6.62 5.47 2.46
C ALA A 144 -8.08 5.95 2.53
N GLY A 145 -8.67 6.30 1.39
CA GLY A 145 -10.07 6.70 1.31
C GLY A 145 -11.04 5.58 1.70
N GLU A 146 -10.76 4.34 1.26
CA GLU A 146 -11.57 3.16 1.62
C GLU A 146 -11.54 2.89 3.13
N ILE A 147 -10.36 2.92 3.75
CA ILE A 147 -10.19 2.74 5.20
C ILE A 147 -10.92 3.85 5.98
N ASN A 148 -10.75 5.11 5.57
CA ASN A 148 -11.43 6.22 6.22
C ASN A 148 -12.95 6.10 6.11
N HIS A 149 -13.46 5.62 4.98
CA HIS A 149 -14.91 5.40 4.82
C HIS A 149 -15.41 4.28 5.74
N ILE A 150 -14.69 3.15 5.83
CA ILE A 150 -15.04 2.06 6.74
C ILE A 150 -15.04 2.55 8.20
N ARG A 151 -13.98 3.26 8.59
CA ARG A 151 -13.87 3.86 9.92
C ARG A 151 -15.03 4.81 10.22
N ALA A 152 -15.34 5.72 9.30
CA ALA A 152 -16.43 6.69 9.46
C ALA A 152 -17.77 6.01 9.67
N LEU A 153 -18.05 4.94 8.94
CA LEU A 153 -19.28 4.15 9.10
C LEU A 153 -19.35 3.45 10.46
N HIS A 154 -18.24 2.85 10.91
CA HIS A 154 -18.20 2.09 12.16
C HIS A 154 -18.21 3.01 13.38
N GLN A 155 -17.32 4.00 13.41
CA GLN A 155 -17.21 4.96 14.52
C GLN A 155 -18.29 6.06 14.49
N ARG A 156 -19.05 6.17 13.40
CA ARG A 156 -20.00 7.26 13.15
C ARG A 156 -19.37 8.65 13.25
N ASN A 157 -18.14 8.74 12.76
CA ASN A 157 -17.30 9.93 12.78
C ASN A 157 -16.49 10.02 11.48
N ASP A 158 -16.77 11.03 10.65
CA ASP A 158 -16.13 11.26 9.35
C ASP A 158 -15.03 12.34 9.39
N ARG A 159 -14.58 12.72 10.59
CA ARG A 159 -13.54 13.73 10.74
C ARG A 159 -12.18 13.16 10.32
N TRP A 160 -11.54 13.89 9.43
CA TRP A 160 -10.18 13.63 9.01
C TRP A 160 -9.18 14.20 10.03
N GLU A 161 -8.01 13.60 10.15
CA GLU A 161 -6.99 14.05 11.11
C GLU A 161 -6.64 15.54 10.94
N TRP A 162 -6.49 16.01 9.69
CA TRP A 162 -6.18 17.42 9.42
C TRP A 162 -7.33 18.38 9.70
N GLU A 163 -8.55 17.90 9.81
CA GLU A 163 -9.70 18.70 10.23
C GLU A 163 -9.80 18.84 11.75
N GLN A 164 -9.02 18.05 12.47
CA GLN A 164 -8.99 18.05 13.94
C GLN A 164 -7.83 18.88 14.49
N ALA A 165 -6.97 19.43 13.63
CA ALA A 165 -5.91 20.33 14.07
C ALA A 165 -6.52 21.62 14.69
N PRO A 166 -6.01 22.08 15.85
CA PRO A 166 -6.52 23.23 16.54
C PRO A 166 -6.37 24.53 15.75
#